data_14413af835c7c49e97cf4435dbc1199e
#
_entry.id   14413af835c7c49e97cf4435dbc1199e
#
_cell.length_a   1.000
_cell.length_b   1.000
_cell.length_c   1.000
_cell.angle_alpha   90.00
_cell.angle_beta   90.00
_cell.angle_gamma   90.00
#
_symmetry.space_group_name_H-M   'P 1'
#
loop_
_entity.id
_entity.type
_entity.pdbx_description
1 polymer ?
#
loop_
_entity_poly.entity_id
_entity_poly.type
_entity_poly.pdbx_seq_one_letter_code
_entity_poly.pdbx_strand_id
1 'polypeptide(L)'
;KNGEIYAITSLPDYNANSYNSIFNQNLFNKATKGIYELGSTLKLITAAVAFESGRVNESDVFDVSNPLRVSSRTIRDFHPLNYRLNIPEVIVHSSNIGSAKIAEKFGTSTQLKYLKSLGLMDKLNLEIPELGTPQVRKDGKLLSTMTISYGHGIAITLGHLASATATIVN
;
A
#
# COMPACT_ATOMS: atom_id res chain seq x y z
N LYS A 1 8.30 17.96 -8.86
CA LYS A 1 9.44 17.06 -8.57
C LYS A 1 10.01 17.26 -7.16
N ASN A 2 9.40 18.11 -6.34
CA ASN A 2 9.81 18.45 -4.97
C ASN A 2 8.77 18.02 -3.92
N GLY A 3 7.66 17.39 -4.32
CA GLY A 3 6.60 16.94 -3.43
C GLY A 3 5.55 18.00 -3.10
N GLU A 4 5.59 19.18 -3.71
CA GLU A 4 4.55 20.20 -3.54
C GLU A 4 3.19 19.69 -4.01
N ILE A 5 2.16 19.97 -3.21
CA ILE A 5 0.78 19.64 -3.55
C ILE A 5 0.15 20.84 -4.27
N TYR A 6 -0.09 20.72 -5.57
CA TYR A 6 -0.74 21.78 -6.36
C TYR A 6 -2.26 21.79 -6.20
N ALA A 7 -2.87 20.64 -6.00
CA ALA A 7 -4.31 20.52 -5.80
C ALA A 7 -4.62 19.29 -4.95
N ILE A 8 -5.57 19.44 -4.04
CA ILE A 8 -6.16 18.36 -3.25
C ILE A 8 -7.62 18.67 -3.01
N THR A 9 -8.51 17.71 -3.25
CA THR A 9 -9.94 17.89 -3.07
C THR A 9 -10.57 16.68 -2.38
N SER A 10 -11.59 16.95 -1.58
CA SER A 10 -12.41 15.92 -0.93
C SER A 10 -13.87 16.16 -1.25
N LEU A 11 -14.55 15.19 -1.84
CA LEU A 11 -15.94 15.25 -2.23
C LEU A 11 -16.80 14.25 -1.43
N PRO A 12 -18.11 14.53 -1.21
CA PRO A 12 -18.86 15.73 -1.63
C PRO A 12 -18.40 16.98 -0.88
N ASP A 13 -18.54 18.13 -1.51
CA ASP A 13 -18.28 19.45 -0.94
C ASP A 13 -19.45 19.91 -0.04
N TYR A 14 -19.23 20.97 0.70
CA TYR A 14 -20.24 21.59 1.55
C TYR A 14 -20.19 23.12 1.47
N ASN A 15 -21.33 23.76 1.65
CA ASN A 15 -21.41 25.22 1.72
C ASN A 15 -21.10 25.68 3.15
N ALA A 16 -19.93 26.26 3.37
CA ALA A 16 -19.50 26.74 4.67
C ALA A 16 -20.40 27.86 5.24
N ASN A 17 -21.15 28.59 4.39
CA ASN A 17 -22.09 29.62 4.82
C ASN A 17 -23.45 29.06 5.28
N SER A 18 -23.70 27.77 5.09
CA SER A 18 -24.95 27.09 5.43
C SER A 18 -24.71 26.00 6.47
N TYR A 19 -24.08 26.35 7.58
CA TYR A 19 -23.63 25.41 8.60
C TYR A 19 -24.72 24.44 9.09
N ASN A 20 -25.95 24.89 9.26
CA ASN A 20 -27.07 24.07 9.74
C ASN A 20 -27.55 22.99 8.73
N SER A 21 -27.13 23.08 7.46
CA SER A 21 -27.47 22.13 6.41
C SER A 21 -26.32 21.18 6.09
N ILE A 22 -25.19 21.27 6.80
CA ILE A 22 -24.00 20.45 6.54
C ILE A 22 -24.19 19.08 7.17
N PHE A 23 -24.27 18.06 6.34
CA PHE A 23 -24.15 16.68 6.83
C PHE A 23 -22.73 16.40 7.30
N ASN A 24 -22.56 15.86 8.52
CA ASN A 24 -21.25 15.57 9.12
C ASN A 24 -20.32 14.76 8.18
N GLN A 25 -20.87 13.94 7.29
CA GLN A 25 -20.10 13.17 6.31
C GLN A 25 -19.37 14.04 5.29
N ASN A 26 -19.90 15.23 4.97
CA ASN A 26 -19.27 16.14 4.00
C ASN A 26 -18.08 16.90 4.61
N LEU A 27 -18.00 16.96 5.93
CA LEU A 27 -16.88 17.58 6.66
C LEU A 27 -15.65 16.68 6.74
N PHE A 28 -15.79 15.41 6.39
CA PHE A 28 -14.70 14.45 6.51
C PHE A 28 -13.73 14.57 5.32
N ASN A 29 -12.50 14.99 5.59
CA ASN A 29 -11.46 15.06 4.57
C ASN A 29 -10.97 13.65 4.20
N LYS A 30 -11.44 13.14 3.08
CA LYS A 30 -11.12 11.78 2.59
C LYS A 30 -9.68 11.65 2.11
N ALA A 31 -9.04 12.74 1.70
CA ALA A 31 -7.72 12.70 1.11
C ALA A 31 -6.60 12.62 2.17
N THR A 32 -6.74 13.38 3.28
CA THR A 32 -5.70 13.49 4.30
C THR A 32 -6.05 12.86 5.63
N LYS A 33 -7.35 12.78 5.99
CA LYS A 33 -7.82 12.18 7.25
C LYS A 33 -8.30 10.74 7.08
N GLY A 34 -8.95 10.43 5.96
CA GLY A 34 -9.40 9.07 5.65
C GLY A 34 -8.23 8.12 5.51
N ILE A 35 -8.27 6.99 6.23
CA ILE A 35 -7.30 5.90 6.08
C ILE A 35 -8.00 4.69 5.45
N TYR A 36 -7.35 4.07 4.48
CA TYR A 36 -7.91 3.00 3.67
C TYR A 36 -6.90 1.89 3.47
N GLU A 37 -7.35 0.64 3.44
CA GLU A 37 -6.57 -0.45 2.86
C GLU A 37 -6.64 -0.31 1.32
N LEU A 38 -5.56 0.18 0.72
CA LEU A 38 -5.54 0.58 -0.69
C LEU A 38 -5.30 -0.59 -1.66
N GLY A 39 -5.28 -1.81 -1.12
CA GLY A 39 -5.22 -3.04 -1.92
C GLY A 39 -4.04 -3.09 -2.87
N SER A 40 -4.28 -3.49 -4.10
CA SER A 40 -3.24 -3.76 -5.11
C SER A 40 -2.35 -2.58 -5.48
N THR A 41 -2.69 -1.35 -5.11
CA THR A 41 -1.78 -0.20 -5.31
C THR A 41 -0.49 -0.35 -4.51
N LEU A 42 -0.52 -1.08 -3.38
CA LEU A 42 0.66 -1.37 -2.55
C LEU A 42 1.66 -2.32 -3.21
N LYS A 43 1.28 -3.02 -4.27
CA LYS A 43 2.19 -3.92 -5.02
C LYS A 43 3.33 -3.15 -5.69
N LEU A 44 3.09 -1.91 -6.09
CA LEU A 44 4.15 -1.03 -6.60
C LEU A 44 5.22 -0.80 -5.52
N ILE A 45 4.80 -0.52 -4.30
CA ILE A 45 5.71 -0.33 -3.16
C ILE A 45 6.45 -1.66 -2.85
N THR A 46 5.75 -2.80 -2.90
CA THR A 46 6.36 -4.11 -2.70
C THR A 46 7.44 -4.41 -3.74
N ALA A 47 7.20 -4.08 -5.02
CA ALA A 47 8.21 -4.23 -6.07
C ALA A 47 9.41 -3.31 -5.85
N ALA A 48 9.18 -2.05 -5.47
CA ALA A 48 10.27 -1.11 -5.15
C ALA A 48 11.12 -1.62 -3.97
N VAL A 49 10.50 -2.10 -2.90
CA VAL A 49 11.21 -2.71 -1.75
C VAL A 49 12.00 -3.95 -2.17
N ALA A 50 11.44 -4.77 -3.05
CA ALA A 50 12.11 -5.97 -3.56
C ALA A 50 13.43 -5.63 -4.24
N PHE A 51 13.42 -4.68 -5.18
CA PHE A 51 14.60 -4.24 -5.90
C PHE A 51 15.60 -3.51 -5.00
N GLU A 52 15.13 -2.53 -4.23
CA GLU A 52 16.00 -1.71 -3.37
C GLU A 52 16.66 -2.52 -2.26
N SER A 53 16.00 -3.56 -1.76
CA SER A 53 16.58 -4.43 -0.72
C SER A 53 17.70 -5.34 -1.23
N GLY A 54 17.85 -5.50 -2.54
CA GLY A 54 18.76 -6.47 -3.17
C GLY A 54 18.46 -7.93 -2.85
N ARG A 55 17.27 -8.22 -2.30
CA ARG A 55 16.85 -9.58 -1.92
C ARG A 55 16.16 -10.32 -3.05
N VAL A 56 15.75 -9.62 -4.08
CA VAL A 56 15.06 -10.15 -5.25
C VAL A 56 15.66 -9.50 -6.49
N ASN A 57 15.93 -10.31 -7.51
CA ASN A 57 16.45 -9.86 -8.79
C ASN A 57 15.31 -9.78 -9.84
N GLU A 58 15.53 -9.01 -10.88
CA GLU A 58 14.56 -8.89 -11.97
C GLU A 58 14.27 -10.23 -12.66
N SER A 59 15.28 -11.13 -12.72
CA SER A 59 15.17 -12.46 -13.29
C SER A 59 14.49 -13.49 -12.38
N ASP A 60 14.24 -13.16 -11.11
CA ASP A 60 13.54 -14.07 -10.20
C ASP A 60 12.11 -14.33 -10.69
N VAL A 61 11.70 -15.58 -10.66
CA VAL A 61 10.36 -16.02 -11.06
C VAL A 61 9.63 -16.70 -9.90
N PHE A 62 8.36 -16.41 -9.76
CA PHE A 62 7.49 -16.87 -8.70
C PHE A 62 6.36 -17.73 -9.27
N ASP A 63 6.25 -18.96 -8.82
CA ASP A 63 5.17 -19.85 -9.18
C ASP A 63 3.86 -19.39 -8.52
N VAL A 64 2.87 -19.01 -9.31
CA VAL A 64 1.55 -18.56 -8.86
C VAL A 64 0.43 -19.51 -9.27
N SER A 65 0.77 -20.72 -9.76
CA SER A 65 -0.18 -21.71 -10.27
C SER A 65 -1.18 -22.20 -9.22
N ASN A 66 -0.79 -22.19 -7.96
CA ASN A 66 -1.60 -22.73 -6.88
C ASN A 66 -1.80 -21.72 -5.75
N PRO A 67 -2.96 -21.76 -5.09
CA PRO A 67 -3.19 -20.98 -3.87
C PRO A 67 -2.10 -21.21 -2.83
N LEU A 68 -1.59 -20.12 -2.26
CA LEU A 68 -0.53 -20.16 -1.25
C LEU A 68 -1.11 -20.34 0.15
N ARG A 69 -0.82 -21.47 0.80
CA ARG A 69 -1.19 -21.69 2.19
C ARG A 69 -0.14 -21.13 3.14
N VAL A 70 -0.57 -20.27 4.05
CA VAL A 70 0.28 -19.68 5.08
C VAL A 70 -0.43 -19.78 6.43
N SER A 71 0.08 -20.62 7.31
CA SER A 71 -0.60 -20.91 8.59
C SER A 71 -2.05 -21.39 8.36
N SER A 72 -3.02 -20.74 8.97
CA SER A 72 -4.46 -21.05 8.84
C SER A 72 -5.16 -20.32 7.67
N ARG A 73 -4.44 -19.56 6.87
CA ARG A 73 -4.97 -18.74 5.78
C ARG A 73 -4.50 -19.24 4.43
N THR A 74 -5.29 -18.93 3.38
CA THR A 74 -4.94 -19.21 2.00
C THR A 74 -5.00 -17.92 1.20
N ILE A 75 -3.88 -17.57 0.56
CA ILE A 75 -3.79 -16.43 -0.36
C ILE A 75 -4.13 -16.93 -1.75
N ARG A 76 -4.97 -16.18 -2.46
CA ARG A 76 -5.42 -16.50 -3.81
C ARG A 76 -5.31 -15.28 -4.69
N ASP A 77 -5.08 -15.49 -5.97
CA ASP A 77 -5.26 -14.47 -6.99
C ASP A 77 -6.73 -14.34 -7.36
N PHE A 78 -7.13 -13.14 -7.74
CA PHE A 78 -8.50 -12.88 -8.21
C PHE A 78 -8.76 -13.57 -9.54
N HIS A 79 -7.76 -13.55 -10.43
CA HIS A 79 -7.74 -14.33 -11.68
C HIS A 79 -6.65 -15.40 -11.55
N PRO A 80 -7.01 -16.69 -11.42
CA PRO A 80 -6.03 -17.76 -11.32
C PRO A 80 -5.13 -17.83 -12.55
N LEU A 81 -3.83 -17.95 -12.31
CA LEU A 81 -2.80 -18.07 -13.34
C LEU A 81 -2.10 -19.43 -13.19
N ASN A 82 -1.81 -20.10 -14.30
CA ASN A 82 -1.23 -21.46 -14.29
C ASN A 82 0.26 -21.47 -14.71
N TYR A 83 1.02 -20.42 -14.33
CA TYR A 83 2.42 -20.28 -14.73
C TYR A 83 3.24 -19.49 -13.69
N ARG A 84 4.50 -19.25 -14.00
CA ARG A 84 5.42 -18.46 -13.19
C ARG A 84 5.45 -17.03 -13.68
N LEU A 85 5.62 -16.07 -12.75
CA LEU A 85 5.70 -14.65 -13.01
C LEU A 85 7.01 -14.08 -12.49
N ASN A 86 7.66 -13.20 -13.25
CA ASN A 86 8.68 -12.29 -12.74
C ASN A 86 8.02 -11.07 -12.04
N ILE A 87 8.82 -10.17 -11.45
CA ILE A 87 8.27 -9.01 -10.70
C ILE A 87 7.39 -8.10 -11.59
N PRO A 88 7.82 -7.67 -12.79
CA PRO A 88 6.96 -6.91 -13.70
C PRO A 88 5.63 -7.58 -13.99
N GLU A 89 5.65 -8.89 -14.27
CA GLU A 89 4.43 -9.66 -14.55
C GLU A 89 3.53 -9.77 -13.30
N VAL A 90 4.09 -9.88 -12.10
CA VAL A 90 3.32 -9.84 -10.84
C VAL A 90 2.53 -8.53 -10.72
N ILE A 91 3.11 -7.40 -11.15
CA ILE A 91 2.42 -6.11 -11.17
C ILE A 91 1.35 -6.06 -12.27
N VAL A 92 1.69 -6.45 -13.50
CA VAL A 92 0.78 -6.44 -14.66
C VAL A 92 -0.46 -7.28 -14.40
N HIS A 93 -0.28 -8.50 -13.88
CA HIS A 93 -1.37 -9.42 -13.57
C HIS A 93 -1.99 -9.19 -12.18
N SER A 94 -1.42 -8.27 -11.42
CA SER A 94 -1.86 -7.97 -10.04
C SER A 94 -1.95 -9.21 -9.15
N SER A 95 -0.95 -10.12 -9.23
CA SER A 95 -0.94 -11.35 -8.47
C SER A 95 -0.71 -11.10 -6.97
N ASN A 96 -1.64 -11.56 -6.13
CA ASN A 96 -1.49 -11.56 -4.68
C ASN A 96 -0.48 -12.62 -4.23
N ILE A 97 -0.51 -13.79 -4.88
CA ILE A 97 0.40 -14.90 -4.61
C ILE A 97 1.84 -14.48 -4.94
N GLY A 98 2.06 -13.87 -6.10
CA GLY A 98 3.36 -13.34 -6.49
C GLY A 98 3.88 -12.30 -5.51
N SER A 99 3.05 -11.31 -5.14
CA SER A 99 3.40 -10.28 -4.17
C SER A 99 3.76 -10.86 -2.80
N ALA A 100 2.98 -11.84 -2.32
CA ALA A 100 3.24 -12.53 -1.07
C ALA A 100 4.59 -13.28 -1.09
N LYS A 101 4.91 -13.97 -2.18
CA LYS A 101 6.19 -14.67 -2.35
C LYS A 101 7.39 -13.71 -2.46
N ILE A 102 7.21 -12.58 -3.11
CA ILE A 102 8.21 -11.50 -3.13
C ILE A 102 8.47 -10.99 -1.71
N ALA A 103 7.40 -10.73 -0.95
CA ALA A 103 7.51 -10.24 0.42
C ALA A 103 8.15 -11.27 1.37
N GLU A 104 7.91 -12.55 1.17
CA GLU A 104 8.60 -13.63 1.89
C GLU A 104 10.12 -13.56 1.71
N LYS A 105 10.60 -13.28 0.49
CA LYS A 105 12.03 -13.17 0.18
C LYS A 105 12.74 -12.06 0.95
N PHE A 106 12.15 -10.87 1.02
CA PHE A 106 12.79 -9.76 1.73
C PHE A 106 12.46 -9.73 3.24
N GLY A 107 11.36 -10.34 3.66
CA GLY A 107 10.99 -10.56 5.05
C GLY A 107 10.45 -9.34 5.79
N THR A 108 9.92 -9.58 6.99
CA THR A 108 9.18 -8.59 7.81
C THR A 108 10.02 -7.37 8.17
N SER A 109 11.26 -7.59 8.64
CA SER A 109 12.14 -6.51 9.09
C SER A 109 12.43 -5.52 7.94
N THR A 110 12.73 -6.04 6.76
CA THR A 110 12.98 -5.24 5.56
C THR A 110 11.72 -4.46 5.18
N GLN A 111 10.57 -5.13 5.12
CA GLN A 111 9.30 -4.47 4.79
C GLN A 111 9.01 -3.28 5.73
N LEU A 112 9.06 -3.50 7.04
CA LEU A 112 8.77 -2.44 8.02
C LEU A 112 9.77 -1.29 7.93
N LYS A 113 11.06 -1.58 7.70
CA LYS A 113 12.09 -0.55 7.49
C LYS A 113 11.74 0.34 6.30
N TYR A 114 11.41 -0.25 5.16
CA TYR A 114 11.09 0.53 3.95
C TYR A 114 9.74 1.24 4.03
N LEU A 115 8.71 0.64 4.63
CA LEU A 115 7.44 1.32 4.89
C LEU A 115 7.66 2.57 5.75
N LYS A 116 8.54 2.49 6.75
CA LYS A 116 8.89 3.65 7.59
C LYS A 116 9.66 4.71 6.79
N SER A 117 10.67 4.33 6.01
CA SER A 117 11.45 5.27 5.21
C SER A 117 10.63 5.98 4.12
N LEU A 118 9.58 5.33 3.61
CA LEU A 118 8.61 5.92 2.68
C LEU A 118 7.52 6.76 3.38
N GLY A 119 7.62 6.95 4.70
CA GLY A 119 6.66 7.74 5.49
C GLY A 119 5.30 7.08 5.70
N LEU A 120 5.13 5.79 5.38
CA LEU A 120 3.85 5.08 5.44
C LEU A 120 3.44 4.62 6.84
N MET A 121 4.23 4.94 7.86
CA MET A 121 4.01 4.53 9.25
C MET A 121 3.81 5.70 10.21
N ASP A 122 4.05 6.91 9.75
CA ASP A 122 3.95 8.14 10.53
C ASP A 122 2.91 9.08 9.91
N LYS A 123 2.43 10.08 10.63
CA LYS A 123 1.53 11.10 10.06
C LYS A 123 2.25 11.88 8.97
N LEU A 124 1.50 12.29 7.94
CA LEU A 124 2.01 13.23 6.93
C LEU A 124 2.44 14.54 7.60
N ASN A 125 3.52 15.12 7.08
CA ASN A 125 3.95 16.46 7.47
C ASN A 125 3.33 17.48 6.50
N LEU A 126 2.08 17.84 6.76
CA LEU A 126 1.34 18.84 6.00
C LEU A 126 0.79 19.90 6.96
N GLU A 127 0.65 21.12 6.46
CA GLU A 127 0.10 22.26 7.22
C GLU A 127 -1.43 22.21 7.38
N ILE A 128 -2.03 21.02 7.25
CA ILE A 128 -3.45 20.75 7.39
C ILE A 128 -3.69 20.06 8.74
N PRO A 129 -4.63 20.53 9.57
CA PRO A 129 -4.88 19.92 10.88
C PRO A 129 -5.52 18.54 10.82
N GLU A 130 -6.27 18.23 9.74
CA GLU A 130 -7.00 16.97 9.59
C GLU A 130 -6.12 15.91 8.93
N LEU A 131 -5.24 15.29 9.72
CA LEU A 131 -4.35 14.23 9.26
C LEU A 131 -4.72 12.88 9.91
N GLY A 132 -4.89 11.89 9.07
CA GLY A 132 -5.06 10.50 9.48
C GLY A 132 -3.74 9.88 9.94
N THR A 133 -3.83 9.00 10.94
CA THR A 133 -2.67 8.23 11.41
C THR A 133 -2.68 6.86 10.73
N PRO A 134 -1.63 6.49 9.99
CA PRO A 134 -1.50 5.17 9.40
C PRO A 134 -1.66 4.04 10.42
N GLN A 135 -2.29 2.97 9.99
CA GLN A 135 -2.40 1.74 10.78
C GLN A 135 -1.69 0.63 10.01
N VAL A 136 -0.62 0.11 10.60
CA VAL A 136 0.19 -0.96 10.00
C VAL A 136 0.31 -2.10 11.01
N ARG A 137 -0.02 -3.29 10.57
CA ARG A 137 0.13 -4.50 11.40
C ARG A 137 1.61 -4.80 11.63
N LYS A 138 2.02 -4.81 12.90
CA LYS A 138 3.43 -4.98 13.34
C LYS A 138 3.62 -6.22 14.22
N ASP A 139 2.87 -7.29 13.96
CA ASP A 139 2.88 -8.51 14.80
C ASP A 139 4.07 -9.45 14.50
N GLY A 140 4.95 -9.08 13.57
CA GLY A 140 6.13 -9.85 13.20
C GLY A 140 5.86 -11.16 12.44
N LYS A 141 4.59 -11.45 12.12
CA LYS A 141 4.22 -12.71 11.49
C LYS A 141 4.40 -12.65 9.97
N LEU A 142 4.91 -13.74 9.41
CA LEU A 142 5.06 -13.87 7.95
C LEU A 142 3.76 -13.62 7.19
N LEU A 143 2.63 -14.11 7.71
CA LEU A 143 1.33 -13.87 7.11
C LEU A 143 1.01 -12.37 6.99
N SER A 144 1.32 -11.57 8.02
CA SER A 144 1.11 -10.13 7.99
C SER A 144 2.01 -9.43 6.96
N THR A 145 3.27 -9.84 6.86
CA THR A 145 4.19 -9.39 5.82
C THR A 145 3.64 -9.67 4.42
N MET A 146 3.16 -10.89 4.21
CA MET A 146 2.57 -11.31 2.94
C MET A 146 1.28 -10.52 2.61
N THR A 147 0.39 -10.31 3.59
CA THR A 147 -0.86 -9.57 3.32
C THR A 147 -0.62 -8.08 3.06
N ILE A 148 0.32 -7.47 3.76
CA ILE A 148 0.72 -6.08 3.53
C ILE A 148 1.24 -5.88 2.10
N SER A 149 1.92 -6.86 1.52
CA SER A 149 2.51 -6.77 0.19
C SER A 149 1.50 -6.52 -0.93
N TYR A 150 0.24 -6.88 -0.73
CA TYR A 150 -0.86 -6.60 -1.66
C TYR A 150 -1.97 -5.73 -1.04
N GLY A 151 -1.64 -5.01 0.05
CA GLY A 151 -2.42 -3.91 0.59
C GLY A 151 -3.46 -4.26 1.65
N HIS A 152 -3.35 -5.41 2.33
CA HIS A 152 -4.16 -5.75 3.49
C HIS A 152 -3.34 -5.76 4.77
N GLY A 153 -3.94 -5.24 5.86
CA GLY A 153 -3.23 -5.08 7.15
C GLY A 153 -2.37 -3.81 7.20
N ILE A 154 -2.55 -2.93 6.23
CA ILE A 154 -2.01 -1.57 6.18
C ILE A 154 -3.10 -0.62 5.70
N ALA A 155 -3.48 0.36 6.54
CA ALA A 155 -4.42 1.41 6.18
C ALA A 155 -3.70 2.76 6.25
N ILE A 156 -3.69 3.48 5.13
CA ILE A 156 -2.99 4.75 4.94
C ILE A 156 -3.90 5.76 4.25
N THR A 157 -3.54 7.03 4.29
CA THR A 157 -4.29 8.05 3.54
C THR A 157 -3.88 8.08 2.07
N LEU A 158 -4.70 8.67 1.22
CA LEU A 158 -4.36 8.89 -0.19
C LEU A 158 -3.10 9.77 -0.34
N GLY A 159 -2.91 10.73 0.58
CA GLY A 159 -1.69 11.54 0.63
C GLY A 159 -0.42 10.71 0.86
N HIS A 160 -0.48 9.70 1.73
CA HIS A 160 0.64 8.77 1.92
C HIS A 160 0.96 7.99 0.64
N LEU A 161 -0.06 7.47 -0.03
CA LEU A 161 0.15 6.73 -1.28
C LEU A 161 0.78 7.63 -2.35
N ALA A 162 0.27 8.86 -2.50
CA ALA A 162 0.81 9.82 -3.46
C ALA A 162 2.28 10.16 -3.17
N SER A 163 2.63 10.43 -1.90
CA SER A 163 4.01 10.72 -1.48
C SER A 163 4.94 9.53 -1.73
N ALA A 164 4.55 8.32 -1.32
CA ALA A 164 5.36 7.13 -1.52
C ALA A 164 5.56 6.82 -3.02
N THR A 165 4.51 6.96 -3.82
CA THR A 165 4.59 6.76 -5.27
C THR A 165 5.53 7.81 -5.91
N ALA A 166 5.39 9.08 -5.53
CA ALA A 166 6.29 10.14 -6.01
C ALA A 166 7.75 9.86 -5.66
N THR A 167 8.03 9.31 -4.48
CA THR A 167 9.37 8.92 -4.06
C THR A 167 9.96 7.81 -4.93
N ILE A 168 9.13 6.84 -5.36
CA ILE A 168 9.58 5.72 -6.19
C ILE A 168 9.87 6.15 -7.63
N VAL A 169 9.12 7.11 -8.18
CA VAL A 169 9.21 7.49 -9.62
C VAL A 169 10.04 8.74 -9.89
N ASN A 170 10.55 9.43 -8.88
CA ASN A 170 11.46 10.58 -8.99
C ASN A 170 12.87 10.17 -8.60
#